data_27a42bb083026799d3078b650abc3285
#
_entry.id   27a42bb083026799d3078b650abc3285
#
_cell.length_a   1.000
_cell.length_b   1.000
_cell.length_c   1.000
_cell.angle_alpha   90.00
_cell.angle_beta   90.00
_cell.angle_gamma   90.00
#
_symmetry.space_group_name_H-M   'P 1'
#
loop_
_entity.id
_entity.type
_entity.pdbx_description
1 polymer ?
#
loop_
_entity_poly.entity_id
_entity_poly.type
_entity_poly.pdbx_seq_one_letter_code
_entity_poly.pdbx_strand_id
1 'polypeptide(L)'
;MIAAIVVKLPMVKRPVALPVLAKLVIKGTNSASRLWLAYRMAQMLAGALPGRRIHVVADAAYAGEELKKLPPGITWTTRLRKDAALHELPPARTGRRGRPRAKGARLPSLDVLARHAAFGPVTVTRYGKTATIQAAAITCLWYGVFGPGACRCC
;
A
#
# COMPACT_ATOMS: atom_id res chain seq x y z
N MET A 1 -6.50 11.16 14.20
CA MET A 1 -5.88 10.00 13.49
C MET A 1 -5.31 9.06 14.52
N ILE A 2 -5.48 7.77 14.36
CA ILE A 2 -4.98 6.74 15.28
C ILE A 2 -4.21 5.70 14.45
N ALA A 3 -3.05 5.30 14.92
CA ALA A 3 -2.34 4.13 14.45
C ALA A 3 -2.45 3.03 15.50
N ALA A 4 -2.78 1.82 15.06
CA ALA A 4 -2.90 0.65 15.92
C ALA A 4 -2.00 -0.47 15.41
N ILE A 5 -1.43 -1.23 16.33
CA ILE A 5 -0.70 -2.47 16.02
C ILE A 5 -1.69 -3.63 16.12
N VAL A 6 -1.73 -4.45 15.08
CA VAL A 6 -2.54 -5.67 15.06
C VAL A 6 -1.72 -6.80 15.67
N VAL A 7 -2.19 -7.34 16.77
CA VAL A 7 -1.53 -8.43 17.50
C VAL A 7 -2.44 -9.65 17.60
N LYS A 8 -1.84 -10.83 17.58
CA LYS A 8 -2.52 -12.10 17.82
C LYS A 8 -2.23 -12.50 19.26
N LEU A 9 -3.23 -12.42 20.11
CA LEU A 9 -3.11 -12.82 21.52
C LEU A 9 -3.49 -14.30 21.67
N PRO A 10 -2.78 -15.08 22.51
CA PRO A 10 -3.06 -16.53 22.69
C PRO A 10 -4.48 -16.82 23.18
N MET A 11 -5.02 -15.94 24.00
CA MET A 11 -6.34 -16.09 24.65
C MET A 11 -7.51 -15.62 23.78
N VAL A 12 -7.24 -15.03 22.61
CA VAL A 12 -8.29 -14.45 21.74
C VAL A 12 -8.23 -15.06 20.35
N LYS A 13 -9.35 -15.58 19.86
CA LYS A 13 -9.45 -16.20 18.52
C LYS A 13 -9.21 -15.22 17.36
N ARG A 14 -9.36 -13.91 17.59
CA ARG A 14 -9.23 -12.88 16.56
C ARG A 14 -8.04 -11.97 16.86
N PRO A 15 -7.34 -11.47 15.83
CA PRO A 15 -6.36 -10.42 16.02
C PRO A 15 -7.00 -9.17 16.62
N VAL A 16 -6.31 -8.53 17.55
CA VAL A 16 -6.76 -7.33 18.23
C VAL A 16 -5.94 -6.15 17.76
N ALA A 17 -6.59 -5.04 17.43
CA ALA A 17 -5.95 -3.79 17.09
C ALA A 17 -5.75 -2.96 18.36
N LEU A 18 -4.49 -2.81 18.79
CA LEU A 18 -4.10 -2.02 19.95
C LEU A 18 -3.69 -0.62 19.49
N PRO A 19 -4.42 0.45 19.86
CA PRO A 19 -4.03 1.82 19.53
C PRO A 19 -2.72 2.16 20.26
N VAL A 20 -1.72 2.58 19.50
CA VAL A 20 -0.38 2.90 20.04
C VAL A 20 0.04 4.34 19.80
N LEU A 21 -0.50 4.98 18.79
CA LEU A 21 -0.26 6.39 18.49
C LEU A 21 -1.58 7.07 18.15
N ALA A 22 -1.77 8.27 18.68
CA ALA A 22 -2.91 9.11 18.35
C ALA A 22 -2.45 10.55 18.09
N LYS A 23 -3.03 11.21 17.07
CA LYS A 23 -2.83 12.62 16.81
C LYS A 23 -4.14 13.29 16.45
N LEU A 24 -4.44 14.39 17.13
CA LEU A 24 -5.57 15.24 16.79
C LEU A 24 -5.25 15.96 15.47
N VAL A 25 -6.19 15.90 14.53
CA VAL A 25 -6.11 16.61 13.25
C VAL A 25 -7.18 17.68 13.27
N ILE A 26 -6.76 18.94 13.33
CA ILE A 26 -7.65 20.09 13.33
C ILE A 26 -7.59 20.74 11.94
N LYS A 27 -8.76 20.90 11.32
CA LYS A 27 -8.87 21.53 10.00
C LYS A 27 -8.38 22.98 10.07
N GLY A 28 -7.48 23.37 9.17
CA GLY A 28 -6.91 24.73 9.12
C GLY A 28 -5.74 24.99 10.06
N THR A 29 -5.51 24.18 11.08
CA THR A 29 -4.41 24.39 12.05
C THR A 29 -3.20 23.52 11.77
N ASN A 30 -3.41 22.29 11.31
CA ASN A 30 -2.34 21.39 10.90
C ASN A 30 -2.25 21.41 9.38
N SER A 31 -1.28 22.14 8.84
CA SER A 31 -0.98 22.21 7.41
C SER A 31 -0.46 20.87 6.84
N ALA A 32 -0.10 19.95 7.71
CA ALA A 32 0.36 18.62 7.32
C ALA A 32 -0.79 17.76 6.80
N SER A 33 -0.61 17.18 5.62
CA SER A 33 -1.58 16.24 5.07
C SER A 33 -1.76 15.03 5.99
N ARG A 34 -2.96 14.43 5.99
CA ARG A 34 -3.23 13.19 6.73
C ARG A 34 -2.26 12.08 6.35
N LEU A 35 -1.88 12.02 5.09
CA LEU A 35 -0.89 11.05 4.59
C LEU A 35 0.49 11.28 5.20
N TRP A 36 0.94 12.53 5.27
CA TRP A 36 2.22 12.87 5.91
C TRP A 36 2.21 12.47 7.40
N LEU A 37 1.11 12.72 8.11
CA LEU A 37 0.99 12.30 9.51
C LEU A 37 1.05 10.78 9.66
N ALA A 38 0.37 10.02 8.78
CA ALA A 38 0.42 8.57 8.79
C ALA A 38 1.83 8.05 8.49
N TYR A 39 2.51 8.65 7.52
CA TYR A 39 3.91 8.36 7.21
C TYR A 39 4.82 8.59 8.43
N ARG A 40 4.68 9.74 9.11
CA ARG A 40 5.43 10.05 10.34
C ARG A 40 5.15 9.06 11.46
N MET A 41 3.90 8.66 11.66
CA MET A 41 3.54 7.62 12.63
C MET A 41 4.21 6.28 12.31
N ALA A 42 4.24 5.88 11.04
CA ALA A 42 4.93 4.67 10.60
C ALA A 42 6.45 4.75 10.86
N GLN A 43 7.07 5.90 10.62
CA GLN A 43 8.48 6.14 10.95
C GLN A 43 8.75 6.04 12.46
N MET A 44 7.90 6.64 13.28
CA MET A 44 8.03 6.57 14.74
C MET A 44 7.95 5.12 15.23
N LEU A 45 7.01 4.34 14.70
CA LEU A 45 6.88 2.91 15.02
C LEU A 45 8.13 2.12 14.58
N ALA A 46 8.67 2.40 13.40
CA ALA A 46 9.88 1.75 12.92
C ALA A 46 11.10 2.08 13.80
N GLY A 47 11.20 3.31 14.27
CA GLY A 47 12.24 3.72 15.23
C GLY A 47 12.09 3.07 16.61
N ALA A 48 10.86 2.90 17.08
CA ALA A 48 10.56 2.25 18.35
C ALA A 48 10.72 0.72 18.32
N LEU A 49 10.71 0.11 17.13
CA LEU A 49 10.79 -1.34 16.91
C LEU A 49 11.97 -1.69 15.99
N PRO A 50 13.22 -1.46 16.43
CA PRO A 50 14.40 -1.71 15.60
C PRO A 50 14.49 -3.19 15.21
N GLY A 51 14.91 -3.45 13.96
CA GLY A 51 15.02 -4.80 13.41
C GLY A 51 13.68 -5.46 13.03
N ARG A 52 12.55 -4.81 13.27
CA ARG A 52 11.23 -5.30 12.81
C ARG A 52 10.83 -4.69 11.47
N ARG A 53 10.28 -5.51 10.59
CA ARG A 53 9.62 -5.03 9.38
C ARG A 53 8.22 -4.54 9.73
N ILE A 54 7.90 -3.32 9.32
CA ILE A 54 6.60 -2.71 9.56
C ILE A 54 5.76 -2.83 8.29
N HIS A 55 4.60 -3.43 8.40
CA HIS A 55 3.62 -3.45 7.31
C HIS A 55 2.41 -2.61 7.70
N VAL A 56 2.21 -1.51 6.99
CA VAL A 56 1.08 -0.59 7.22
C VAL A 56 -0.08 -0.98 6.30
N VAL A 57 -1.25 -1.08 6.87
CA VAL A 57 -2.50 -1.23 6.12
C VAL A 57 -3.35 0.01 6.34
N ALA A 58 -3.74 0.67 5.28
CA ALA A 58 -4.48 1.93 5.34
C ALA A 58 -5.55 2.00 4.25
N ASP A 59 -6.51 2.92 4.39
CA ASP A 59 -7.53 3.18 3.38
C ASP A 59 -6.96 3.97 2.18
N ALA A 60 -7.73 4.05 1.10
CA ALA A 60 -7.40 4.77 -0.14
C ALA A 60 -7.06 6.27 0.08
N ALA A 61 -7.59 6.87 1.13
CA ALA A 61 -7.26 8.24 1.54
C ALA A 61 -5.77 8.42 1.93
N TYR A 62 -5.07 7.31 2.22
CA TYR A 62 -3.65 7.28 2.59
C TYR A 62 -2.76 6.80 1.44
N ALA A 63 -3.19 6.97 0.20
CA ALA A 63 -2.39 6.73 -1.00
C ALA A 63 -1.97 8.07 -1.62
N GLY A 64 -0.67 8.34 -1.73
CA GLY A 64 -0.16 9.58 -2.32
C GLY A 64 1.36 9.61 -2.36
N GLU A 65 1.91 10.73 -2.83
CA GLU A 65 3.34 10.85 -3.14
C GLU A 65 4.29 10.73 -1.95
N GLU A 66 3.82 10.95 -0.73
CA GLU A 66 4.65 10.74 0.46
C GLU A 66 5.16 9.31 0.57
N LEU A 67 4.41 8.34 0.02
CA LEU A 67 4.81 6.93 0.02
C LEU A 67 6.01 6.64 -0.89
N LYS A 68 6.38 7.54 -1.78
CA LYS A 68 7.62 7.45 -2.57
C LYS A 68 8.88 7.47 -1.70
N LYS A 69 8.76 8.01 -0.49
CA LYS A 69 9.86 8.23 0.46
C LYS A 69 9.88 7.20 1.59
N LEU A 70 9.12 6.10 1.47
CA LEU A 70 9.11 5.07 2.50
C LEU A 70 10.53 4.52 2.74
N PRO A 71 11.00 4.53 3.98
CA PRO A 71 12.30 3.97 4.31
C PRO A 71 12.31 2.44 4.14
N PRO A 72 13.49 1.84 3.93
CA PRO A 72 13.64 0.39 3.93
C PRO A 72 13.05 -0.23 5.21
N GLY A 73 12.37 -1.36 5.07
CA GLY A 73 11.72 -2.05 6.19
C GLY A 73 10.27 -1.63 6.47
N ILE A 74 9.77 -0.58 5.82
CA ILE A 74 8.35 -0.22 5.85
C ILE A 74 7.71 -0.60 4.52
N THR A 75 6.66 -1.39 4.57
CA THR A 75 5.81 -1.72 3.42
C THR A 75 4.41 -1.17 3.66
N TRP A 76 3.68 -0.90 2.57
CA TRP A 76 2.39 -0.24 2.64
C TRP A 76 1.38 -0.92 1.75
N THR A 77 0.23 -1.29 2.31
CA THR A 77 -0.94 -1.74 1.57
C THR A 77 -2.05 -0.71 1.72
N THR A 78 -2.62 -0.32 0.61
CA THR A 78 -3.76 0.58 0.57
C THR A 78 -4.77 0.11 -0.46
N ARG A 79 -6.02 0.50 -0.27
CA ARG A 79 -7.07 0.23 -1.25
C ARG A 79 -6.77 1.00 -2.53
N LEU A 80 -6.82 0.32 -3.65
CA LEU A 80 -6.66 0.94 -4.96
C LEU A 80 -7.87 1.79 -5.30
N ARG A 81 -7.63 2.98 -5.81
CA ARG A 81 -8.70 3.87 -6.28
C ARG A 81 -9.14 3.45 -7.68
N LYS A 82 -10.42 3.61 -7.97
CA LYS A 82 -11.00 3.24 -9.27
C LYS A 82 -10.34 3.98 -10.46
N ASP A 83 -9.91 5.21 -10.21
CA ASP A 83 -9.26 6.12 -11.17
C ASP A 83 -7.72 6.04 -11.14
N ALA A 84 -7.15 5.02 -10.48
CA ALA A 84 -5.70 4.87 -10.35
C ALA A 84 -5.02 4.74 -11.71
N ALA A 85 -4.03 5.61 -11.97
CA ALA A 85 -3.21 5.57 -13.17
C ALA A 85 -2.07 4.55 -12.98
N LEU A 86 -2.30 3.33 -13.41
CA LEU A 86 -1.34 2.25 -13.38
C LEU A 86 -0.53 2.19 -14.68
N HIS A 87 0.71 1.75 -14.59
CA HIS A 87 1.62 1.60 -15.72
C HIS A 87 2.31 0.24 -15.65
N GLU A 88 2.70 -0.26 -16.80
CA GLU A 88 3.63 -1.37 -16.90
C GLU A 88 4.98 -1.03 -16.27
N LEU A 89 5.76 -2.05 -15.94
CA LEU A 89 7.14 -1.89 -15.51
C LEU A 89 7.95 -1.20 -16.62
N PRO A 90 9.01 -0.44 -16.28
CA PRO A 90 9.86 0.18 -17.28
C PRO A 90 10.49 -0.90 -18.15
N PRO A 91 10.63 -0.64 -19.46
CA PRO A 91 11.33 -1.57 -20.34
C PRO A 91 12.80 -1.71 -19.96
N ALA A 92 13.40 -2.82 -20.30
CA ALA A 92 14.83 -3.06 -20.11
C ALA A 92 15.66 -1.94 -20.77
N ARG A 93 16.81 -1.62 -20.19
CA ARG A 93 17.73 -0.61 -20.76
C ARG A 93 18.25 -1.10 -22.12
N THR A 94 18.07 -0.29 -23.15
CA THR A 94 18.49 -0.61 -24.52
C THR A 94 19.92 -0.18 -24.86
N GLY A 95 20.66 0.42 -23.92
CA GLY A 95 22.01 0.97 -24.19
C GLY A 95 22.05 2.23 -25.06
N ARG A 96 20.91 2.70 -25.60
CA ARG A 96 20.83 3.92 -26.40
C ARG A 96 21.06 5.17 -25.55
N ARG A 97 21.64 6.22 -26.17
CA ARG A 97 21.79 7.53 -25.52
C ARG A 97 20.42 8.09 -25.14
N GLY A 98 20.33 8.71 -23.97
CA GLY A 98 19.13 9.36 -23.46
C GLY A 98 18.72 8.86 -22.08
N ARG A 99 17.78 9.60 -21.45
CA ARG A 99 17.26 9.23 -20.11
C ARG A 99 16.38 7.97 -20.25
N PRO A 100 16.65 6.90 -19.52
CA PRO A 100 15.81 5.71 -19.52
C PRO A 100 14.36 6.04 -19.13
N ARG A 101 13.41 5.36 -19.72
CA ARG A 101 12.00 5.51 -19.34
C ARG A 101 11.80 5.03 -17.91
N ALA A 102 11.18 5.87 -17.07
CA ALA A 102 10.89 5.55 -15.68
C ALA A 102 9.65 4.66 -15.51
N LYS A 103 8.84 4.49 -16.56
CA LYS A 103 7.61 3.69 -16.57
C LYS A 103 7.31 3.19 -17.97
N GLY A 104 6.62 2.05 -18.06
CA GLY A 104 6.10 1.50 -19.31
C GLY A 104 4.81 2.16 -19.78
N ALA A 105 4.06 1.49 -20.63
CA ALA A 105 2.77 1.94 -21.12
C ALA A 105 1.75 2.12 -19.99
N ARG A 106 0.77 2.99 -20.17
CA ARG A 106 -0.36 3.09 -19.24
C ARG A 106 -1.24 1.87 -19.39
N LEU A 107 -1.56 1.22 -18.27
CA LEU A 107 -2.49 0.11 -18.23
C LEU A 107 -3.94 0.61 -18.44
N PRO A 108 -4.82 -0.23 -18.99
CA PRO A 108 -6.25 0.05 -19.05
C PRO A 108 -6.88 0.32 -17.69
N SER A 109 -8.12 0.77 -17.66
CA SER A 109 -8.87 0.94 -16.41
C SER A 109 -9.00 -0.40 -15.66
N LEU A 110 -9.20 -0.32 -14.34
CA LEU A 110 -9.37 -1.53 -13.50
C LEU A 110 -10.52 -2.42 -13.98
N ASP A 111 -11.60 -1.83 -14.47
CA ASP A 111 -12.74 -2.59 -15.00
C ASP A 111 -12.36 -3.41 -16.24
N VAL A 112 -11.52 -2.86 -17.11
CA VAL A 112 -11.01 -3.58 -18.30
C VAL A 112 -10.00 -4.64 -17.88
N LEU A 113 -9.09 -4.31 -16.97
CA LEU A 113 -8.11 -5.27 -16.44
C LEU A 113 -8.82 -6.45 -15.77
N ALA A 114 -9.87 -6.21 -14.97
CA ALA A 114 -10.63 -7.25 -14.31
C ALA A 114 -11.34 -8.20 -15.29
N ARG A 115 -11.84 -7.70 -16.43
CA ARG A 115 -12.48 -8.56 -17.44
C ARG A 115 -11.52 -9.54 -18.10
N HIS A 116 -10.24 -9.18 -18.20
CA HIS A 116 -9.22 -10.00 -18.86
C HIS A 116 -8.26 -10.69 -17.86
N ALA A 117 -8.48 -10.50 -16.55
CA ALA A 117 -7.62 -11.08 -15.53
C ALA A 117 -7.90 -12.59 -15.36
N ALA A 118 -6.84 -13.35 -15.20
CA ALA A 118 -6.95 -14.78 -14.83
C ALA A 118 -7.20 -14.86 -13.32
N PHE A 119 -8.47 -15.01 -12.94
CA PHE A 119 -8.85 -15.20 -11.54
C PHE A 119 -8.59 -16.64 -11.12
N GLY A 120 -8.04 -16.82 -9.93
CA GLY A 120 -7.84 -18.13 -9.30
C GLY A 120 -8.39 -18.16 -7.87
N PRO A 121 -8.67 -19.34 -7.33
CA PRO A 121 -9.19 -19.49 -5.98
C PRO A 121 -8.09 -19.17 -4.95
N VAL A 122 -8.40 -18.32 -3.98
CA VAL A 122 -7.53 -17.98 -2.86
C VAL A 122 -8.32 -18.13 -1.56
N THR A 123 -7.76 -18.90 -0.64
CA THR A 123 -8.36 -19.07 0.69
C THR A 123 -7.99 -17.90 1.58
N VAL A 124 -8.99 -17.22 2.11
CA VAL A 124 -8.83 -16.09 3.04
C VAL A 124 -9.57 -16.35 4.34
N THR A 125 -8.98 -15.92 5.44
CA THR A 125 -9.64 -15.94 6.76
C THR A 125 -10.03 -14.52 7.14
N ARG A 126 -11.34 -14.29 7.30
CA ARG A 126 -11.89 -12.99 7.65
C ARG A 126 -12.88 -13.15 8.81
N TYR A 127 -12.69 -12.37 9.87
CA TYR A 127 -13.53 -12.40 11.08
C TYR A 127 -13.67 -13.81 11.69
N GLY A 128 -12.58 -14.61 11.67
CA GLY A 128 -12.58 -15.98 12.18
C GLY A 128 -13.30 -17.02 11.32
N LYS A 129 -13.76 -16.64 10.12
CA LYS A 129 -14.33 -17.54 9.12
C LYS A 129 -13.37 -17.66 7.94
N THR A 130 -13.17 -18.87 7.45
CA THR A 130 -12.40 -19.15 6.24
C THR A 130 -13.32 -19.25 5.06
N ALA A 131 -12.98 -18.56 3.97
CA ALA A 131 -13.73 -18.59 2.71
C ALA A 131 -12.78 -18.63 1.54
N THR A 132 -13.18 -19.25 0.45
CA THR A 132 -12.47 -19.20 -0.83
C THR A 132 -13.07 -18.08 -1.67
N ILE A 133 -12.21 -17.18 -2.12
CA ILE A 133 -12.55 -16.08 -3.02
C ILE A 133 -11.80 -16.24 -4.33
N GLN A 134 -12.31 -15.63 -5.40
CA GLN A 134 -11.58 -15.50 -6.66
C GLN A 134 -10.74 -14.23 -6.63
N ALA A 135 -9.44 -14.35 -6.87
CA ALA A 135 -8.53 -13.21 -6.88
C ALA A 135 -7.56 -13.31 -8.07
N ALA A 136 -7.18 -12.15 -8.59
CA ALA A 136 -6.13 -12.02 -9.59
C ALA A 136 -5.13 -10.98 -9.09
N ALA A 137 -3.84 -11.18 -9.40
CA ALA A 137 -2.81 -10.24 -9.01
C ALA A 137 -1.98 -9.81 -10.22
N ILE A 138 -1.71 -8.52 -10.32
CA ILE A 138 -0.83 -7.95 -11.34
C ILE A 138 0.31 -7.18 -10.67
N THR A 139 1.50 -7.26 -11.27
CA THR A 139 2.63 -6.41 -10.89
C THR A 139 2.69 -5.22 -11.83
N CYS A 140 2.63 -4.02 -11.28
CA CYS A 140 2.56 -2.79 -12.05
C CYS A 140 3.25 -1.63 -11.31
N LEU A 141 3.26 -0.46 -11.90
CA LEU A 141 3.67 0.78 -11.26
C LEU A 141 2.46 1.66 -10.98
N TRP A 142 2.25 1.99 -9.72
CA TRP A 142 1.41 3.13 -9.35
C TRP A 142 2.32 4.34 -9.11
N TYR A 143 2.85 4.88 -10.22
CA TYR A 143 3.94 5.84 -10.21
C TYR A 143 3.64 7.11 -9.40
N GLY A 144 2.39 7.58 -9.41
CA GLY A 144 1.95 8.75 -8.64
C GLY A 144 2.03 8.55 -7.12
N VAL A 145 2.00 7.29 -6.64
CA VAL A 145 1.95 6.94 -5.22
C VAL A 145 3.27 6.36 -4.72
N PHE A 146 3.79 5.34 -5.39
CA PHE A 146 4.99 4.61 -4.95
C PHE A 146 6.24 4.93 -5.79
N GLY A 147 6.15 5.86 -6.76
CA GLY A 147 7.27 6.20 -7.63
C GLY A 147 7.67 5.03 -8.53
N PRO A 148 8.99 4.81 -8.73
CA PRO A 148 9.50 3.73 -9.57
C PRO A 148 9.43 2.34 -8.94
N GLY A 149 9.01 2.25 -7.69
CA GLY A 149 8.82 0.98 -7.00
C GLY A 149 7.66 0.17 -7.58
N ALA A 150 7.91 -1.10 -7.92
CA ALA A 150 6.85 -1.99 -8.36
C ALA A 150 5.86 -2.24 -7.22
N CYS A 151 4.57 -2.20 -7.52
CA CYS A 151 3.50 -2.59 -6.60
C CYS A 151 2.77 -3.83 -7.13
N ARG A 152 2.21 -4.61 -6.22
CA ARG A 152 1.33 -5.73 -6.53
C ARG A 152 -0.10 -5.31 -6.23
N CYS A 153 -0.95 -5.36 -7.24
CA CYS A 153 -2.38 -5.11 -7.14
C CYS A 153 -3.14 -6.44 -7.20
N CYS A 154 -4.06 -6.63 -6.30
CA CYS A 154 -4.93 -7.81 -6.21
C CYS A 154 -6.39 -7.39 -6.18
#